data_8636966004ff7171107725c944d2e407
#
_entry.id   8636966004ff7171107725c944d2e407
#
_cell.length_a   1.000
_cell.length_b   1.000
_cell.length_c   1.000
_cell.angle_alpha   90.00
_cell.angle_beta   90.00
_cell.angle_gamma   90.00
#
_symmetry.space_group_name_H-M   'P 1'
#
loop_
_entity.id
_entity.type
_entity.pdbx_description
1 polymer ?
#
loop_
_entity_poly.entity_id
_entity_poly.type
_entity_poly.pdbx_seq_one_letter_code
_entity_poly.pdbx_strand_id
1 'polypeptide(L)'
;MSFDHLQDLIKAKKNPTVAGLDPKPEYVPPHIRKASYDKYGETLEGAADAILQFNKGLMDALCDVVPAVKPQAAYYEKLGWQGMKAMDETIRYAREKGLFVIADIKRGDIGSTAQAYSDGWLG
;
A
#
# COMPACT_ATOMS: atom_id res chain seq x y z
N MET A 1 -12.12 4.61 -8.83
CA MET A 1 -12.41 3.20 -9.16
C MET A 1 -13.77 2.82 -8.60
N SER A 2 -14.55 2.08 -9.35
CA SER A 2 -15.87 1.59 -8.92
C SER A 2 -15.82 0.10 -8.57
N PHE A 3 -16.83 -0.36 -7.84
CA PHE A 3 -16.97 -1.80 -7.58
C PHE A 3 -17.20 -2.61 -8.85
N ASP A 4 -17.79 -2.02 -9.88
CA ASP A 4 -17.92 -2.67 -11.19
C ASP A 4 -16.57 -2.96 -11.81
N HIS A 5 -15.62 -2.05 -11.70
CA HIS A 5 -14.25 -2.25 -12.14
C HIS A 5 -13.57 -3.39 -11.36
N LEU A 6 -13.77 -3.44 -10.03
CA LEU A 6 -13.26 -4.55 -9.22
C LEU A 6 -13.86 -5.89 -9.67
N GLN A 7 -15.16 -5.94 -9.93
CA GLN A 7 -15.81 -7.16 -10.43
C GLN A 7 -15.25 -7.60 -11.78
N ASP A 8 -14.98 -6.66 -12.68
CA ASP A 8 -14.38 -6.96 -13.99
C ASP A 8 -12.97 -7.55 -13.81
N LEU A 9 -12.17 -7.02 -12.91
CA LEU A 9 -10.85 -7.55 -12.59
C LEU A 9 -10.93 -8.96 -11.98
N ILE A 10 -11.89 -9.21 -11.08
CA ILE A 10 -12.12 -10.54 -10.49
C ILE A 10 -12.45 -11.55 -11.58
N LYS A 11 -13.31 -11.19 -12.51
CA LYS A 11 -13.69 -12.06 -13.64
C LYS A 11 -12.51 -12.32 -14.57
N ALA A 12 -11.74 -11.28 -14.89
CA ALA A 12 -10.59 -11.39 -15.78
C ALA A 12 -9.49 -12.27 -15.19
N LYS A 13 -9.22 -12.12 -13.89
CA LYS A 13 -8.21 -12.91 -13.16
C LYS A 13 -8.72 -14.28 -12.72
N LYS A 14 -10.01 -14.51 -12.72
CA LYS A 14 -10.67 -15.70 -12.15
C LYS A 14 -10.25 -15.95 -10.70
N ASN A 15 -10.07 -14.89 -9.94
CA ASN A 15 -9.55 -14.93 -8.58
C ASN A 15 -10.11 -13.73 -7.79
N PRO A 16 -10.88 -13.94 -6.72
CA PRO A 16 -11.42 -12.87 -5.88
C PRO A 16 -10.50 -12.45 -4.74
N THR A 17 -9.29 -12.98 -4.69
CA THR A 17 -8.37 -12.75 -3.58
C THR A 17 -7.85 -11.31 -3.55
N VAL A 18 -7.83 -10.71 -2.38
CA VAL A 18 -7.21 -9.41 -2.12
C VAL A 18 -5.92 -9.65 -1.34
N ALA A 19 -4.81 -9.13 -1.84
CA ALA A 19 -3.54 -9.23 -1.13
C ALA A 19 -3.44 -8.09 -0.10
N GLY A 20 -3.29 -8.43 1.17
CA GLY A 20 -3.03 -7.47 2.24
C GLY A 20 -1.59 -6.97 2.16
N LEU A 21 -1.42 -5.66 2.25
CA LEU A 21 -0.11 -5.02 2.34
C LEU A 21 0.01 -4.37 3.73
N ASP A 22 0.25 -5.20 4.73
CA ASP A 22 0.35 -4.85 6.14
C ASP A 22 1.81 -5.02 6.60
N PRO A 23 2.74 -4.24 6.05
CA PRO A 23 4.15 -4.52 6.20
C PRO A 23 4.67 -4.13 7.58
N LYS A 24 5.56 -4.98 8.10
CA LYS A 24 6.40 -4.65 9.24
C LYS A 24 7.85 -4.71 8.77
N PRO A 25 8.72 -3.76 9.18
CA PRO A 25 10.12 -3.77 8.72
C PRO A 25 10.83 -5.11 8.96
N GLU A 26 10.55 -5.76 10.08
CA GLU A 26 11.12 -7.06 10.43
C GLU A 26 10.68 -8.22 9.53
N TYR A 27 9.59 -8.05 8.76
CA TYR A 27 9.11 -9.05 7.80
C TYR A 27 9.73 -8.87 6.41
N VAL A 28 10.35 -7.73 6.17
CA VAL A 28 11.02 -7.47 4.89
C VAL A 28 12.24 -8.39 4.76
N PRO A 29 12.41 -9.08 3.62
CA PRO A 29 13.57 -9.93 3.43
C PRO A 29 14.89 -9.19 3.70
N PRO A 30 15.87 -9.85 4.36
CA PRO A 30 17.10 -9.18 4.77
C PRO A 30 17.86 -8.45 3.66
N HIS A 31 17.89 -9.00 2.45
CA HIS A 31 18.59 -8.36 1.33
C HIS A 31 17.94 -7.05 0.88
N ILE A 32 16.61 -6.96 0.94
CA ILE A 32 15.87 -5.72 0.63
C ILE A 32 16.09 -4.70 1.73
N ARG A 33 15.94 -5.12 2.98
CA ARG A 33 16.12 -4.26 4.15
C ARG A 33 17.55 -3.72 4.21
N LYS A 34 18.55 -4.57 3.95
CA LYS A 34 19.94 -4.14 3.91
C LYS A 34 20.19 -3.08 2.85
N ALA A 35 19.68 -3.27 1.64
CA ALA A 35 19.84 -2.29 0.56
C ALA A 35 19.25 -0.92 0.94
N SER A 36 18.07 -0.91 1.56
CA SER A 36 17.43 0.34 2.00
C SER A 36 18.20 1.01 3.14
N TYR A 37 18.69 0.23 4.10
CA TYR A 37 19.47 0.75 5.23
C TYR A 37 20.87 1.21 4.81
N ASP A 38 21.48 0.57 3.81
CA ASP A 38 22.75 1.04 3.25
C ASP A 38 22.59 2.41 2.57
N LYS A 39 21.43 2.65 1.96
CA LYS A 39 21.13 3.90 1.25
C LYS A 39 20.66 5.03 2.17
N TYR A 40 19.81 4.74 3.14
CA TYR A 40 19.14 5.75 3.98
C TYR A 40 19.49 5.64 5.47
N GLY A 41 20.29 4.65 5.88
CA GLY A 41 20.58 4.36 7.28
C GLY A 41 19.50 3.56 7.98
N GLU A 42 19.76 3.14 9.19
CA GLU A 42 18.78 2.48 10.07
C GLU A 42 17.86 3.53 10.70
N THR A 43 17.02 4.12 9.87
CA THR A 43 16.14 5.24 10.19
C THR A 43 14.71 4.90 9.79
N LEU A 44 13.77 5.76 10.14
CA LEU A 44 12.39 5.64 9.66
C LEU A 44 12.32 5.74 8.13
N GLU A 45 13.16 6.57 7.53
CA GLU A 45 13.27 6.67 6.06
C GLU A 45 13.74 5.34 5.45
N GLY A 46 14.77 4.74 6.01
CA GLY A 46 15.27 3.43 5.57
C GLY A 46 14.23 2.33 5.74
N ALA A 47 13.52 2.29 6.87
CA ALA A 47 12.45 1.34 7.12
C ALA A 47 11.29 1.52 6.13
N ALA A 48 10.88 2.76 5.87
CA ALA A 48 9.81 3.07 4.91
C ALA A 48 10.21 2.68 3.48
N ASP A 49 11.44 2.93 3.08
CA ASP A 49 11.94 2.50 1.76
C ASP A 49 11.97 0.97 1.65
N ALA A 50 12.41 0.27 2.68
CA ALA A 50 12.41 -1.19 2.70
C ALA A 50 11.00 -1.76 2.48
N ILE A 51 10.02 -1.20 3.17
CA ILE A 51 8.61 -1.57 3.01
C ILE A 51 8.13 -1.29 1.58
N LEU A 52 8.45 -0.12 1.03
CA LEU A 52 8.07 0.24 -0.34
C LEU A 52 8.67 -0.72 -1.37
N GLN A 53 9.96 -1.04 -1.25
CA GLN A 53 10.62 -1.97 -2.17
C GLN A 53 10.02 -3.37 -2.08
N PHE A 54 9.70 -3.82 -0.86
CA PHE A 54 9.03 -5.11 -0.65
C PHE A 54 7.63 -5.11 -1.28
N ASN A 55 6.84 -4.07 -1.07
CA ASN A 55 5.51 -3.95 -1.67
C ASN A 55 5.58 -3.97 -3.20
N LYS A 56 6.54 -3.25 -3.79
CA LYS A 56 6.74 -3.26 -5.24
C LYS A 56 7.05 -4.66 -5.75
N GLY A 57 7.94 -5.38 -5.09
CA GLY A 57 8.26 -6.75 -5.44
C GLY A 57 7.05 -7.69 -5.35
N LEU A 58 6.25 -7.56 -4.29
CA LEU A 58 5.02 -8.34 -4.14
C LEU A 58 4.01 -8.01 -5.24
N MET A 59 3.81 -6.74 -5.55
CA MET A 59 2.88 -6.32 -6.59
C MET A 59 3.34 -6.77 -7.99
N ASP A 60 4.63 -6.73 -8.26
CA ASP A 60 5.20 -7.26 -9.52
C ASP A 60 4.90 -8.74 -9.66
N ALA A 61 5.02 -9.51 -8.58
CA ALA A 61 4.76 -10.95 -8.58
C ALA A 61 3.27 -11.28 -8.65
N LEU A 62 2.40 -10.45 -8.08
CA LEU A 62 0.98 -10.76 -7.89
C LEU A 62 0.04 -10.07 -8.87
N CYS A 63 0.48 -9.05 -9.61
CA CYS A 63 -0.42 -8.23 -10.44
C CYS A 63 -1.14 -9.03 -11.53
N ASP A 64 -0.61 -10.16 -11.97
CA ASP A 64 -1.26 -11.05 -12.95
C ASP A 64 -2.18 -12.08 -12.28
N VAL A 65 -2.14 -12.22 -10.97
CA VAL A 65 -2.82 -13.28 -10.21
C VAL A 65 -4.01 -12.74 -9.43
N VAL A 66 -3.82 -11.62 -8.72
CA VAL A 66 -4.87 -11.04 -7.86
C VAL A 66 -5.43 -9.77 -8.46
N PRO A 67 -6.73 -9.46 -8.25
CA PRO A 67 -7.36 -8.25 -8.79
C PRO A 67 -7.08 -7.01 -7.95
N ALA A 68 -6.74 -7.16 -6.67
CA ALA A 68 -6.70 -6.05 -5.72
C ALA A 68 -5.64 -6.23 -4.65
N VAL A 69 -5.19 -5.10 -4.10
CA VAL A 69 -4.37 -5.01 -2.90
C VAL A 69 -5.06 -4.13 -1.85
N LYS A 70 -4.77 -4.39 -0.59
CA LYS A 70 -5.34 -3.65 0.53
C LYS A 70 -4.24 -3.20 1.50
N PRO A 71 -3.65 -2.03 1.30
CA PRO A 71 -2.74 -1.45 2.28
C PRO A 71 -3.52 -0.96 3.51
N GLN A 72 -3.02 -1.28 4.70
CA GLN A 72 -3.61 -0.84 5.96
C GLN A 72 -2.79 0.32 6.55
N ALA A 73 -3.41 1.47 6.68
CA ALA A 73 -2.76 2.73 7.04
C ALA A 73 -1.95 2.66 8.34
N ALA A 74 -2.41 1.92 9.34
CA ALA A 74 -1.75 1.85 10.64
C ALA A 74 -0.28 1.44 10.56
N TYR A 75 0.06 0.50 9.67
CA TYR A 75 1.44 0.01 9.53
C TYR A 75 2.37 1.03 8.88
N TYR A 76 1.82 1.93 8.08
CA TYR A 76 2.55 3.02 7.44
C TYR A 76 2.64 4.23 8.37
N GLU A 77 1.57 4.59 9.05
CA GLU A 77 1.54 5.70 10.03
C GLU A 77 2.55 5.50 11.16
N LYS A 78 2.75 4.26 11.59
CA LYS A 78 3.74 3.90 12.60
C LYS A 78 5.15 4.41 12.26
N LEU A 79 5.46 4.56 10.98
CA LEU A 79 6.75 5.03 10.50
C LEU A 79 6.78 6.54 10.22
N GLY A 80 5.76 7.28 10.68
CA GLY A 80 5.69 8.72 10.51
C GLY A 80 5.38 9.14 9.06
N TRP A 81 5.76 10.36 8.70
CA TRP A 81 5.48 10.88 7.35
C TRP A 81 6.21 10.06 6.25
N GLN A 82 7.37 9.50 6.57
CA GLN A 82 8.09 8.63 5.65
C GLN A 82 7.28 7.38 5.30
N GLY A 83 6.61 6.81 6.30
CA GLY A 83 5.69 5.68 6.10
C GLY A 83 4.47 6.07 5.27
N MET A 84 3.91 7.24 5.50
CA MET A 84 2.77 7.73 4.72
C MET A 84 3.16 8.02 3.27
N LYS A 85 4.37 8.53 3.03
CA LYS A 85 4.93 8.65 1.68
C LYS A 85 5.05 7.28 1.01
N ALA A 86 5.54 6.28 1.73
CA ALA A 86 5.64 4.92 1.21
C ALA A 86 4.26 4.34 0.87
N MET A 87 3.24 4.63 1.66
CA MET A 87 1.86 4.22 1.36
C MET A 87 1.33 4.90 0.08
N ASP A 88 1.54 6.20 -0.07
CA ASP A 88 1.12 6.92 -1.28
C ASP A 88 1.80 6.34 -2.52
N GLU A 89 3.11 6.11 -2.47
CA GLU A 89 3.86 5.52 -3.57
C GLU A 89 3.44 4.07 -3.84
N THR A 90 3.11 3.29 -2.81
CA THR A 90 2.57 1.94 -2.95
C THR A 90 1.23 1.96 -3.71
N ILE A 91 0.33 2.86 -3.35
CA ILE A 91 -0.97 3.01 -4.01
C ILE A 91 -0.81 3.40 -5.47
N ARG A 92 0.08 4.34 -5.76
CA ARG A 92 0.37 4.76 -7.14
C ARG A 92 0.92 3.60 -7.96
N TYR A 93 1.87 2.85 -7.41
CA TYR A 93 2.46 1.69 -8.08
C TYR A 93 1.42 0.61 -8.35
N ALA A 94 0.53 0.33 -7.39
CA ALA A 94 -0.56 -0.61 -7.57
C ALA A 94 -1.46 -0.22 -8.76
N ARG A 95 -1.81 1.05 -8.87
CA ARG A 95 -2.62 1.57 -9.99
C ARG A 95 -1.90 1.43 -11.32
N GLU A 96 -0.60 1.71 -11.37
CA GLU A 96 0.21 1.53 -12.58
C GLU A 96 0.25 0.06 -13.02
N LYS A 97 0.19 -0.88 -12.07
CA LYS A 97 0.13 -2.32 -12.35
C LYS A 97 -1.28 -2.83 -12.67
N GLY A 98 -2.28 -1.97 -12.70
CA GLY A 98 -3.66 -2.36 -12.98
C GLY A 98 -4.39 -3.02 -11.82
N LEU A 99 -3.87 -2.91 -10.60
CA LEU A 99 -4.49 -3.44 -9.40
C LEU A 99 -5.54 -2.48 -8.85
N PHE A 100 -6.65 -3.03 -8.37
CA PHE A 100 -7.62 -2.27 -7.59
C PHE A 100 -7.06 -2.05 -6.19
N VAL A 101 -7.22 -0.85 -5.63
CA VAL A 101 -6.71 -0.52 -4.30
C VAL A 101 -7.86 -0.33 -3.32
N ILE A 102 -7.82 -1.09 -2.23
CA ILE A 102 -8.69 -0.90 -1.08
C ILE A 102 -7.84 -0.30 0.03
N ALA A 103 -7.95 1.01 0.23
CA ALA A 103 -7.22 1.68 1.31
C ALA A 103 -7.96 1.44 2.63
N ASP A 104 -7.38 0.60 3.49
CA ASP A 104 -7.97 0.30 4.80
C ASP A 104 -7.55 1.35 5.81
N ILE A 105 -8.42 2.35 5.95
CA ILE A 105 -8.18 3.53 6.78
C ILE A 105 -9.38 3.70 7.70
N LYS A 106 -9.14 3.53 8.99
CA LYS A 106 -10.19 3.66 10.00
C LYS A 106 -10.23 5.09 10.51
N ARG A 107 -10.77 5.99 9.68
CA ARG A 107 -10.99 7.40 10.01
C ARG A 107 -12.48 7.71 9.89
N GLY A 108 -13.02 8.37 10.89
CA GLY A 108 -14.40 8.79 10.88
C GLY A 108 -14.60 9.97 11.81
N ASP A 109 -15.43 10.91 11.37
CA ASP A 109 -15.77 12.09 12.14
C ASP A 109 -17.00 12.76 11.50
N ILE A 110 -17.37 13.93 12.00
CA ILE A 110 -18.50 14.71 11.52
C ILE A 110 -18.03 16.06 10.97
N GLY A 111 -18.88 16.69 10.17
CA GLY A 111 -18.67 18.05 9.67
C GLY A 111 -17.38 18.21 8.87
N SER A 112 -16.68 19.30 9.12
CA SER A 112 -15.44 19.64 8.41
C SER A 112 -14.31 18.63 8.61
N THR A 113 -14.28 17.94 9.73
CA THR A 113 -13.29 16.89 10.01
C THR A 113 -13.51 15.69 9.11
N ALA A 114 -14.75 15.25 8.95
CA ALA A 114 -15.07 14.18 7.99
C ALA A 114 -14.69 14.59 6.56
N GLN A 115 -14.95 15.84 6.19
CA GLN A 115 -14.57 16.37 4.87
C GLN A 115 -13.05 16.31 4.68
N ALA A 116 -12.27 16.73 5.68
CA ALA A 116 -10.81 16.68 5.61
C ALA A 116 -10.28 15.26 5.41
N TYR A 117 -10.82 14.27 6.10
CA TYR A 117 -10.45 12.88 5.87
C TYR A 117 -10.82 12.41 4.45
N SER A 118 -12.00 12.77 3.99
CA SER A 118 -12.44 12.42 2.63
C SER A 118 -11.53 13.04 1.57
N ASP A 119 -11.22 14.31 1.70
CA ASP A 119 -10.33 15.02 0.76
C ASP A 119 -8.92 14.42 0.75
N GLY A 120 -8.41 14.08 1.93
CA GLY A 120 -7.07 13.50 2.06
C GLY A 120 -6.94 12.09 1.47
N TRP A 121 -7.97 11.26 1.62
CA TRP A 121 -7.90 9.86 1.22
C TRP A 121 -8.60 9.52 -0.09
N LEU A 122 -9.63 10.27 -0.46
CA LEU A 122 -10.46 10.02 -1.64
C LEU A 122 -10.32 11.10 -2.71
N GLY A 123 -9.72 12.23 -2.33
CA GLY A 123 -9.55 13.38 -3.23
C GLY A 123 -8.49 13.25 -4.31
#